data_131467feaf220b05132d18003f6d1a8d
#
_entry.id   131467feaf220b05132d18003f6d1a8d
#
_cell.length_a   1.000
_cell.length_b   1.000
_cell.length_c   1.000
_cell.angle_alpha   90.00
_cell.angle_beta   90.00
_cell.angle_gamma   90.00
#
_symmetry.space_group_name_H-M   'P 1'
#
loop_
_entity.id
_entity.type
_entity.pdbx_description
1 polymer ?
#
loop_
_entity_poly.entity_id
_entity_poly.type
_entity_poly.pdbx_seq_one_letter_code
_entity_poly.pdbx_strand_id
1 'polypeptide(L)'
;MSLGNLALKLATLLALVAFAAAVSWARGNEGSRRYFFWSYHGLTACLGLASALLMAAILGHDFRFEYVINYSSRDLPLVYLISSFWAGQDGTYLLWALLGALVGYSLFRRRSWEPATAMAVYLPTIGFMLALMLLPDGNPFRMVAQAPPDGHGLNILLQDPWMAIHPPLVFLGYVAMTVPAVLALTALLRRDDEPWLGPALRWALVGFVGLGAGIVLGGFWAYKVLGWGGYWGWDPVENASLIPWIVVAALLHGLLVQKASGALRRTNLVMALAGYLLVPYATFLTRSGVLADFSVHSFPQGNVYRVLVAILLVTLTASVVAFLRAKVPLGRDVPVSFSWPLILSTVIVLFGISAAFVLIG
;
A
#
# COMPACT_ATOMS: atom_id res chain seq x y z
N MET A 1 -29.71 -2.65 0.88
CA MET A 1 -28.28 -2.53 1.25
C MET A 1 -27.70 -3.93 1.36
N SER A 2 -26.64 -4.26 0.62
CA SER A 2 -26.02 -5.60 0.68
C SER A 2 -25.28 -5.82 1.99
N LEU A 3 -25.07 -7.09 2.39
CA LEU A 3 -24.23 -7.44 3.55
C LEU A 3 -22.80 -6.94 3.40
N GLY A 4 -22.26 -6.93 2.17
CA GLY A 4 -20.93 -6.38 1.90
C GLY A 4 -20.83 -4.88 2.19
N ASN A 5 -21.84 -4.10 1.78
CA ASN A 5 -21.91 -2.67 2.14
C ASN A 5 -22.03 -2.44 3.65
N LEU A 6 -22.77 -3.30 4.35
CA LEU A 6 -22.85 -3.22 5.81
C LEU A 6 -21.49 -3.51 6.45
N ALA A 7 -20.79 -4.55 5.97
CA ALA A 7 -19.45 -4.91 6.46
C ALA A 7 -18.44 -3.76 6.25
N LEU A 8 -18.45 -3.07 5.09
CA LEU A 8 -17.59 -1.92 4.83
C LEU A 8 -17.90 -0.73 5.75
N LYS A 9 -19.19 -0.43 5.97
CA LYS A 9 -19.59 0.66 6.89
C LYS A 9 -19.20 0.35 8.33
N LEU A 10 -19.39 -0.89 8.79
CA LEU A 10 -18.94 -1.33 10.11
C LEU A 10 -17.41 -1.30 10.21
N ALA A 11 -16.68 -1.74 9.19
CA ALA A 11 -15.22 -1.64 9.14
C ALA A 11 -14.77 -0.19 9.30
N THR A 12 -15.43 0.76 8.62
CA THR A 12 -15.12 2.18 8.73
C THR A 12 -15.37 2.72 10.13
N LEU A 13 -16.52 2.40 10.74
CA LEU A 13 -16.81 2.80 12.11
C LEU A 13 -15.78 2.23 13.09
N LEU A 14 -15.45 0.95 12.95
CA LEU A 14 -14.46 0.29 13.81
C LEU A 14 -13.05 0.83 13.60
N ALA A 15 -12.68 1.25 12.38
CA ALA A 15 -11.42 1.94 12.11
C ALA A 15 -11.34 3.28 12.85
N LEU A 16 -12.42 4.06 12.84
CA LEU A 16 -12.49 5.34 13.57
C LEU A 16 -12.40 5.13 15.08
N VAL A 17 -13.11 4.12 15.63
CA VAL A 17 -13.05 3.77 17.06
C VAL A 17 -11.62 3.28 17.41
N ALA A 18 -11.03 2.42 16.59
CA ALA A 18 -9.66 1.95 16.79
C ALA A 18 -8.65 3.10 16.78
N PHE A 19 -8.80 4.05 15.85
CA PHE A 19 -7.96 5.24 15.78
C PHE A 19 -8.09 6.11 17.02
N ALA A 20 -9.30 6.46 17.42
CA ALA A 20 -9.54 7.25 18.62
C ALA A 20 -8.99 6.56 19.89
N ALA A 21 -9.19 5.24 20.00
CA ALA A 21 -8.67 4.44 21.09
C ALA A 21 -7.12 4.37 21.08
N ALA A 22 -6.49 4.22 19.90
CA ALA A 22 -5.03 4.23 19.77
C ALA A 22 -4.43 5.59 20.16
N VAL A 23 -5.05 6.69 19.74
CA VAL A 23 -4.63 8.05 20.12
C VAL A 23 -4.78 8.28 21.62
N SER A 24 -5.89 7.84 22.24
CA SER A 24 -6.11 7.94 23.67
C SER A 24 -5.10 7.10 24.45
N TRP A 25 -4.82 5.88 23.99
CA TRP A 25 -3.80 5.00 24.58
C TRP A 25 -2.39 5.60 24.44
N ALA A 26 -2.02 6.17 23.28
CA ALA A 26 -0.74 6.84 23.07
C ALA A 26 -0.54 8.07 23.97
N ARG A 27 -1.64 8.67 24.48
CA ARG A 27 -1.62 9.75 25.48
C ARG A 27 -1.58 9.25 26.93
N GLY A 28 -1.43 7.95 27.16
CA GLY A 28 -1.28 7.35 28.48
C GLY A 28 -2.57 6.76 29.08
N ASN A 29 -3.71 6.77 28.39
CA ASN A 29 -4.93 6.15 28.89
C ASN A 29 -4.93 4.64 28.58
N GLU A 30 -4.38 3.84 29.50
CA GLU A 30 -4.31 2.38 29.36
C GLU A 30 -5.70 1.71 29.26
N GLY A 31 -6.76 2.32 29.80
CA GLY A 31 -8.13 1.83 29.65
C GLY A 31 -8.58 1.78 28.17
N SER A 32 -8.03 2.65 27.32
CA SER A 32 -8.34 2.69 25.90
C SER A 32 -7.74 1.51 25.12
N ARG A 33 -6.73 0.84 25.66
CA ARG A 33 -6.07 -0.30 25.03
C ARG A 33 -7.05 -1.41 24.65
N ARG A 34 -7.96 -1.78 25.55
CA ARG A 34 -8.96 -2.84 25.28
C ARG A 34 -9.90 -2.47 24.15
N TYR A 35 -10.34 -1.21 24.07
CA TYR A 35 -11.20 -0.72 22.99
C TYR A 35 -10.49 -0.74 21.66
N PHE A 36 -9.19 -0.36 21.63
CA PHE A 36 -8.36 -0.51 20.46
C PHE A 36 -8.32 -1.97 19.97
N PHE A 37 -8.03 -2.93 20.84
CA PHE A 37 -7.93 -4.34 20.42
C PHE A 37 -9.26 -4.86 19.87
N TRP A 38 -10.38 -4.65 20.58
CA TRP A 38 -11.68 -5.13 20.10
C TRP A 38 -12.09 -4.47 18.77
N SER A 39 -11.92 -3.17 18.64
CA SER A 39 -12.27 -2.48 17.40
C SER A 39 -11.34 -2.86 16.23
N TYR A 40 -10.05 -3.08 16.48
CA TYR A 40 -9.13 -3.52 15.44
C TYR A 40 -9.40 -4.96 14.96
N HIS A 41 -9.68 -5.86 15.88
CA HIS A 41 -10.10 -7.23 15.52
C HIS A 41 -11.43 -7.21 14.77
N GLY A 42 -12.39 -6.43 15.21
CA GLY A 42 -13.66 -6.23 14.52
C GLY A 42 -13.49 -5.65 13.13
N LEU A 43 -12.65 -4.61 12.97
CA LEU A 43 -12.26 -4.04 11.68
C LEU A 43 -11.72 -5.11 10.73
N THR A 44 -10.74 -5.90 11.19
CA THR A 44 -10.13 -6.97 10.38
C THR A 44 -11.14 -8.04 10.01
N ALA A 45 -12.00 -8.44 10.95
CA ALA A 45 -13.07 -9.41 10.69
C ALA A 45 -14.08 -8.90 9.66
N CYS A 46 -14.47 -7.61 9.72
CA CYS A 46 -15.38 -7.00 8.75
C CYS A 46 -14.75 -6.92 7.35
N LEU A 47 -13.44 -6.59 7.23
CA LEU A 47 -12.74 -6.60 5.95
C LEU A 47 -12.60 -8.03 5.40
N GLY A 48 -12.32 -9.02 6.25
CA GLY A 48 -12.30 -10.43 5.86
C GLY A 48 -13.67 -10.91 5.39
N LEU A 49 -14.74 -10.53 6.09
CA LEU A 49 -16.12 -10.86 5.69
C LEU A 49 -16.48 -10.19 4.36
N ALA A 50 -16.16 -8.90 4.18
CA ALA A 50 -16.40 -8.20 2.92
C ALA A 50 -15.65 -8.88 1.77
N SER A 51 -14.40 -9.26 1.98
CA SER A 51 -13.60 -9.98 0.97
C SER A 51 -14.20 -11.35 0.63
N ALA A 52 -14.64 -12.10 1.63
CA ALA A 52 -15.30 -13.40 1.41
C ALA A 52 -16.63 -13.24 0.66
N LEU A 53 -17.42 -12.20 0.99
CA LEU A 53 -18.69 -11.92 0.30
C LEU A 53 -18.48 -11.50 -1.15
N LEU A 54 -17.45 -10.69 -1.45
CA LEU A 54 -17.13 -10.33 -2.84
C LEU A 54 -16.66 -11.55 -3.62
N MET A 55 -15.78 -12.37 -3.05
CA MET A 55 -15.35 -13.62 -3.69
C MET A 55 -16.52 -14.58 -3.93
N ALA A 56 -17.40 -14.72 -2.95
CA ALA A 56 -18.61 -15.54 -3.10
C ALA A 56 -19.55 -15.01 -4.21
N ALA A 57 -19.70 -13.69 -4.32
CA ALA A 57 -20.47 -13.06 -5.38
C ALA A 57 -19.86 -13.31 -6.77
N ILE A 58 -18.53 -13.22 -6.90
CA ILE A 58 -17.80 -13.52 -8.15
C ILE A 58 -17.97 -14.98 -8.54
N LEU A 59 -17.68 -15.91 -7.63
CA LEU A 59 -17.76 -17.36 -7.88
C LEU A 59 -19.21 -17.84 -8.10
N GLY A 60 -20.17 -17.17 -7.48
CA GLY A 60 -21.60 -17.44 -7.64
C GLY A 60 -22.26 -16.71 -8.82
N HIS A 61 -21.50 -15.96 -9.61
CA HIS A 61 -22.01 -15.16 -10.73
C HIS A 61 -23.18 -14.25 -10.33
N ASP A 62 -23.07 -13.56 -9.17
CA ASP A 62 -24.12 -12.68 -8.69
C ASP A 62 -24.09 -11.33 -9.44
N PHE A 63 -24.67 -11.31 -10.63
CA PHE A 63 -24.72 -10.14 -11.49
C PHE A 63 -25.65 -9.02 -10.98
N ARG A 64 -26.11 -9.09 -9.75
CA ARG A 64 -26.71 -7.90 -9.08
C ARG A 64 -25.67 -6.86 -8.72
N PHE A 65 -24.38 -7.26 -8.63
CA PHE A 65 -23.25 -6.36 -8.35
C PHE A 65 -22.57 -5.92 -9.64
N GLU A 66 -22.43 -4.61 -9.82
CA GLU A 66 -21.77 -4.03 -10.98
C GLU A 66 -20.34 -4.51 -11.17
N TYR A 67 -19.59 -4.69 -10.05
CA TYR A 67 -18.26 -5.25 -10.07
C TYR A 67 -18.21 -6.65 -10.71
N VAL A 68 -19.17 -7.50 -10.34
CA VAL A 68 -19.25 -8.88 -10.87
C VAL A 68 -19.60 -8.87 -12.35
N ILE A 69 -20.48 -7.97 -12.79
CA ILE A 69 -20.82 -7.79 -14.22
C ILE A 69 -19.57 -7.42 -15.02
N ASN A 70 -18.80 -6.47 -14.52
CA ASN A 70 -17.68 -5.89 -15.27
C ASN A 70 -16.44 -6.80 -15.35
N TYR A 71 -16.28 -7.74 -14.42
CA TYR A 71 -15.04 -8.52 -14.31
C TYR A 71 -15.25 -10.03 -14.32
N SER A 72 -16.47 -10.56 -14.48
CA SER A 72 -16.71 -11.99 -14.57
C SER A 72 -17.77 -12.34 -15.62
N SER A 73 -17.82 -13.61 -16.00
CA SER A 73 -18.84 -14.24 -16.85
C SER A 73 -18.96 -15.71 -16.49
N ARG A 74 -20.01 -16.37 -16.97
CA ARG A 74 -20.29 -17.79 -16.64
C ARG A 74 -19.30 -18.76 -17.24
N ASP A 75 -18.71 -18.42 -18.37
CA ASP A 75 -17.73 -19.20 -19.11
C ASP A 75 -16.26 -18.93 -18.68
N LEU A 76 -16.04 -17.95 -17.78
CA LEU A 76 -14.69 -17.58 -17.37
C LEU A 76 -14.07 -18.70 -16.51
N PRO A 77 -12.85 -19.19 -16.87
CA PRO A 77 -12.14 -20.20 -16.08
C PRO A 77 -11.93 -19.81 -14.61
N LEU A 78 -11.99 -20.80 -13.70
CA LEU A 78 -11.92 -20.58 -12.25
C LEU A 78 -10.73 -19.73 -11.80
N VAL A 79 -9.55 -19.93 -12.39
CA VAL A 79 -8.35 -19.16 -12.05
C VAL A 79 -8.53 -17.65 -12.33
N TYR A 80 -9.24 -17.33 -13.40
CA TYR A 80 -9.53 -15.95 -13.76
C TYR A 80 -10.73 -15.39 -13.01
N LEU A 81 -11.71 -16.23 -12.63
CA LEU A 81 -12.75 -15.82 -11.68
C LEU A 81 -12.13 -15.41 -10.33
N ILE A 82 -11.18 -16.18 -9.81
CA ILE A 82 -10.48 -15.81 -8.57
C ILE A 82 -9.69 -14.50 -8.75
N SER A 83 -8.96 -14.35 -9.87
CA SER A 83 -8.19 -13.13 -10.12
C SER A 83 -9.06 -11.92 -10.41
N SER A 84 -10.32 -12.09 -10.82
CA SER A 84 -11.29 -11.00 -10.96
C SER A 84 -11.50 -10.22 -9.67
N PHE A 85 -11.22 -10.82 -8.50
CA PHE A 85 -11.28 -10.11 -7.22
C PHE A 85 -10.41 -8.84 -7.20
N TRP A 86 -9.25 -8.86 -7.83
CA TRP A 86 -8.32 -7.73 -7.92
C TRP A 86 -8.12 -7.18 -9.32
N ALA A 87 -8.90 -7.62 -10.29
CA ALA A 87 -8.83 -7.11 -11.66
C ALA A 87 -9.33 -5.67 -11.78
N GLY A 88 -10.33 -5.31 -10.96
CA GLY A 88 -10.88 -3.97 -10.90
C GLY A 88 -10.35 -3.15 -9.72
N GLN A 89 -10.58 -1.85 -9.79
CA GLN A 89 -10.14 -0.87 -8.80
C GLN A 89 -10.74 -1.13 -7.41
N ASP A 90 -12.05 -1.37 -7.35
CA ASP A 90 -12.82 -1.49 -6.09
C ASP A 90 -12.39 -2.73 -5.29
N GLY A 91 -12.23 -3.88 -5.98
CA GLY A 91 -11.73 -5.11 -5.38
C GLY A 91 -10.27 -4.98 -4.94
N THR A 92 -9.47 -4.21 -5.69
CA THR A 92 -8.07 -3.91 -5.32
C THR A 92 -7.98 -3.11 -4.03
N TYR A 93 -8.86 -2.12 -3.82
CA TYR A 93 -8.91 -1.37 -2.57
C TYR A 93 -9.27 -2.26 -1.38
N LEU A 94 -10.19 -3.21 -1.58
CA LEU A 94 -10.57 -4.17 -0.55
C LEU A 94 -9.41 -5.12 -0.21
N LEU A 95 -8.71 -5.64 -1.23
CA LEU A 95 -7.49 -6.44 -1.04
C LEU A 95 -6.43 -5.68 -0.25
N TRP A 96 -6.17 -4.42 -0.63
CA TRP A 96 -5.17 -3.58 0.02
C TRP A 96 -5.54 -3.29 1.48
N ALA A 97 -6.82 -2.94 1.75
CA ALA A 97 -7.30 -2.71 3.11
C ALA A 97 -7.18 -3.98 3.98
N LEU A 98 -7.51 -5.16 3.44
CA LEU A 98 -7.38 -6.43 4.15
C LEU A 98 -5.91 -6.77 4.44
N LEU A 99 -5.03 -6.69 3.44
CA LEU A 99 -3.58 -6.89 3.63
C LEU A 99 -3.02 -5.90 4.66
N GLY A 100 -3.46 -4.62 4.58
CA GLY A 100 -3.11 -3.61 5.57
C GLY A 100 -3.55 -4.00 6.98
N ALA A 101 -4.81 -4.43 7.16
CA ALA A 101 -5.30 -4.87 8.46
C ALA A 101 -4.52 -6.09 9.01
N LEU A 102 -4.12 -7.03 8.15
CA LEU A 102 -3.31 -8.17 8.55
C LEU A 102 -1.88 -7.78 8.92
N VAL A 103 -1.23 -6.93 8.13
CA VAL A 103 0.15 -6.44 8.40
C VAL A 103 0.21 -5.59 9.67
N GLY A 104 -0.83 -4.81 9.95
CA GLY A 104 -0.90 -3.98 11.16
C GLY A 104 -0.77 -4.76 12.47
N TYR A 105 -1.13 -6.06 12.50
CA TYR A 105 -0.86 -6.91 13.66
C TYR A 105 0.62 -6.97 14.06
N SER A 106 1.53 -6.80 13.11
CA SER A 106 2.98 -6.78 13.39
C SER A 106 3.41 -5.60 14.27
N LEU A 107 2.62 -4.51 14.28
CA LEU A 107 2.94 -3.29 15.01
C LEU A 107 2.54 -3.34 16.49
N PHE A 108 1.67 -4.27 16.91
CA PHE A 108 1.23 -4.33 18.31
C PHE A 108 1.14 -5.74 18.92
N ARG A 109 1.22 -6.83 18.15
CA ARG A 109 1.03 -8.20 18.64
C ARG A 109 2.23 -8.75 19.40
N ARG A 110 3.43 -8.29 19.11
CA ARG A 110 4.66 -8.60 19.86
C ARG A 110 4.97 -7.38 20.73
N ARG A 111 5.89 -7.49 21.69
CA ARG A 111 6.45 -6.34 22.44
C ARG A 111 7.11 -5.35 21.45
N SER A 112 6.29 -4.74 20.62
CA SER A 112 6.71 -3.71 19.68
C SER A 112 6.90 -2.42 20.47
N TRP A 113 7.92 -1.69 20.08
CA TRP A 113 8.17 -0.37 20.59
C TRP A 113 7.00 0.57 20.20
N GLU A 114 6.50 1.30 21.19
CA GLU A 114 5.45 2.32 21.03
C GLU A 114 4.21 1.87 20.22
N PRO A 115 3.57 0.75 20.57
CA PRO A 115 2.50 0.17 19.75
C PRO A 115 1.29 1.10 19.62
N ALA A 116 0.98 1.89 20.65
CA ALA A 116 -0.13 2.83 20.65
C ALA A 116 0.09 3.97 19.61
N THR A 117 1.28 4.57 19.65
CA THR A 117 1.65 5.65 18.70
C THR A 117 1.76 5.09 17.28
N ALA A 118 2.38 3.93 17.10
CA ALA A 118 2.50 3.28 15.80
C ALA A 118 1.12 2.99 15.20
N MET A 119 0.17 2.49 15.98
CA MET A 119 -1.18 2.22 15.49
C MET A 119 -2.00 3.49 15.24
N ALA A 120 -1.82 4.55 16.03
CA ALA A 120 -2.42 5.85 15.74
C ALA A 120 -1.93 6.44 14.40
N VAL A 121 -0.66 6.20 14.03
CA VAL A 121 -0.10 6.59 12.74
C VAL A 121 -0.54 5.65 11.61
N TYR A 122 -0.67 4.36 11.88
CA TYR A 122 -0.98 3.34 10.87
C TYR A 122 -2.44 3.35 10.43
N LEU A 123 -3.39 3.47 11.37
CA LEU A 123 -4.83 3.36 11.09
C LEU A 123 -5.36 4.32 10.02
N PRO A 124 -4.89 5.57 9.87
CA PRO A 124 -5.27 6.42 8.75
C PRO A 124 -5.02 5.82 7.38
N THR A 125 -3.99 4.97 7.22
CA THR A 125 -3.69 4.33 5.92
C THR A 125 -4.79 3.34 5.52
N ILE A 126 -5.35 2.58 6.47
CA ILE A 126 -6.52 1.71 6.26
C ILE A 126 -7.78 2.58 6.08
N GLY A 127 -7.93 3.63 6.88
CA GLY A 127 -9.04 4.58 6.80
C GLY A 127 -9.16 5.21 5.42
N PHE A 128 -8.05 5.49 4.76
CA PHE A 128 -8.05 6.01 3.38
C PHE A 128 -8.61 4.99 2.37
N MET A 129 -8.23 3.72 2.47
CA MET A 129 -8.78 2.68 1.61
C MET A 129 -10.29 2.51 1.83
N LEU A 130 -10.73 2.56 3.08
CA LEU A 130 -12.14 2.54 3.42
C LEU A 130 -12.88 3.76 2.87
N ALA A 131 -12.30 4.95 2.96
CA ALA A 131 -12.87 6.18 2.40
C ALA A 131 -13.07 6.07 0.87
N LEU A 132 -12.11 5.50 0.14
CA LEU A 132 -12.25 5.22 -1.28
C LEU A 132 -13.42 4.29 -1.57
N MET A 133 -13.58 3.21 -0.80
CA MET A 133 -14.67 2.24 -0.95
C MET A 133 -16.04 2.75 -0.50
N LEU A 134 -16.12 3.86 0.21
CA LEU A 134 -17.39 4.53 0.53
C LEU A 134 -17.90 5.44 -0.59
N LEU A 135 -17.04 5.80 -1.54
CA LEU A 135 -17.44 6.51 -2.75
C LEU A 135 -18.22 5.56 -3.66
N PRO A 136 -19.22 6.05 -4.42
CA PRO A 136 -19.95 5.22 -5.39
C PRO A 136 -19.00 4.52 -6.37
N ASP A 137 -17.99 5.24 -6.87
CA ASP A 137 -17.05 4.78 -7.89
C ASP A 137 -15.91 3.89 -7.34
N GLY A 138 -15.87 3.61 -6.05
CA GLY A 138 -14.87 2.75 -5.41
C GLY A 138 -15.48 1.59 -4.63
N ASN A 139 -16.80 1.39 -4.73
CA ASN A 139 -17.55 0.43 -3.92
C ASN A 139 -17.79 -0.90 -4.64
N PRO A 140 -17.11 -2.00 -4.27
CA PRO A 140 -17.27 -3.29 -4.93
C PRO A 140 -18.67 -3.92 -4.76
N PHE A 141 -19.50 -3.35 -3.87
CA PHE A 141 -20.87 -3.83 -3.63
C PHE A 141 -21.93 -2.90 -4.18
N ARG A 142 -21.60 -2.07 -5.17
CA ARG A 142 -22.60 -1.28 -5.90
C ARG A 142 -23.51 -2.21 -6.68
N MET A 143 -24.82 -2.04 -6.48
CA MET A 143 -25.83 -2.87 -7.12
C MET A 143 -26.41 -2.15 -8.33
N VAL A 144 -26.73 -2.91 -9.37
CA VAL A 144 -27.46 -2.44 -10.55
C VAL A 144 -28.96 -2.56 -10.34
N ALA A 145 -29.72 -1.75 -11.05
CA ALA A 145 -31.19 -1.80 -10.98
C ALA A 145 -31.78 -3.09 -11.59
N GLN A 146 -31.15 -3.60 -12.66
CA GLN A 146 -31.55 -4.82 -13.34
C GLN A 146 -30.31 -5.65 -13.63
N ALA A 147 -30.27 -6.89 -13.11
CA ALA A 147 -29.17 -7.82 -13.33
C ALA A 147 -29.25 -8.38 -14.76
N PRO A 148 -28.16 -8.32 -15.54
CA PRO A 148 -28.11 -8.97 -16.84
C PRO A 148 -28.03 -10.51 -16.68
N PRO A 149 -28.32 -11.29 -17.75
CA PRO A 149 -28.24 -12.75 -17.70
C PRO A 149 -26.80 -13.27 -17.55
N ASP A 150 -25.79 -12.48 -17.98
CA ASP A 150 -24.37 -12.78 -17.87
C ASP A 150 -23.58 -11.48 -17.69
N GLY A 151 -22.29 -11.60 -17.29
CA GLY A 151 -21.37 -10.48 -17.18
C GLY A 151 -20.55 -10.25 -18.46
N HIS A 152 -19.78 -9.15 -18.47
CA HIS A 152 -18.93 -8.78 -19.61
C HIS A 152 -17.67 -9.64 -19.73
N GLY A 153 -17.36 -10.43 -18.69
CA GLY A 153 -16.13 -11.21 -18.60
C GLY A 153 -14.92 -10.36 -18.23
N LEU A 154 -13.82 -11.04 -18.03
CA LEU A 154 -12.53 -10.40 -17.82
C LEU A 154 -11.89 -10.04 -19.17
N ASN A 155 -11.33 -8.85 -19.30
CA ASN A 155 -10.59 -8.44 -20.49
C ASN A 155 -9.56 -9.53 -20.86
N ILE A 156 -9.48 -9.89 -22.14
CA ILE A 156 -8.62 -10.98 -22.63
C ILE A 156 -7.14 -10.77 -22.25
N LEU A 157 -6.67 -9.53 -22.21
CA LEU A 157 -5.31 -9.20 -21.81
C LEU A 157 -5.03 -9.54 -20.33
N LEU A 158 -6.08 -9.59 -19.49
CA LEU A 158 -5.97 -9.96 -18.07
C LEU A 158 -6.11 -11.46 -17.84
N GLN A 159 -6.46 -12.25 -18.87
CA GLN A 159 -6.58 -13.69 -18.80
C GLN A 159 -5.22 -14.37 -19.01
N ASP A 160 -4.25 -14.05 -18.15
CA ASP A 160 -2.91 -14.64 -18.15
C ASP A 160 -2.51 -15.01 -16.71
N PRO A 161 -1.84 -16.15 -16.46
CA PRO A 161 -1.45 -16.56 -15.11
C PRO A 161 -0.56 -15.55 -14.37
N TRP A 162 0.31 -14.84 -15.10
CA TRP A 162 1.19 -13.85 -14.50
C TRP A 162 0.43 -12.60 -14.06
N MET A 163 -0.61 -12.23 -14.84
CA MET A 163 -1.56 -11.19 -14.44
C MET A 163 -2.37 -11.60 -13.21
N ALA A 164 -2.68 -12.88 -13.04
CA ALA A 164 -3.37 -13.36 -11.84
C ALA A 164 -2.48 -13.25 -10.57
N ILE A 165 -1.15 -13.35 -10.69
CA ILE A 165 -0.24 -13.46 -9.54
C ILE A 165 0.41 -12.12 -9.16
N HIS A 166 0.85 -11.29 -10.15
CA HIS A 166 1.68 -10.12 -9.85
C HIS A 166 0.97 -9.02 -9.06
N PRO A 167 -0.34 -8.67 -9.25
CA PRO A 167 -0.94 -7.56 -8.52
C PRO A 167 -1.01 -7.78 -7.01
N PRO A 168 -1.38 -8.96 -6.48
CA PRO A 168 -1.30 -9.22 -5.05
C PRO A 168 0.09 -9.03 -4.45
N LEU A 169 1.16 -9.37 -5.21
CA LEU A 169 2.54 -9.16 -4.77
C LEU A 169 2.92 -7.68 -4.73
N VAL A 170 2.49 -6.89 -5.72
CA VAL A 170 2.66 -5.43 -5.73
C VAL A 170 1.99 -4.81 -4.51
N PHE A 171 0.72 -5.19 -4.22
CA PHE A 171 -0.01 -4.65 -3.06
C PHE A 171 0.59 -5.11 -1.73
N LEU A 172 1.10 -6.34 -1.64
CA LEU A 172 1.88 -6.80 -0.48
C LEU A 172 3.12 -5.91 -0.29
N GLY A 173 3.83 -5.60 -1.38
CA GLY A 173 4.98 -4.70 -1.36
C GLY A 173 4.60 -3.30 -0.86
N TYR A 174 3.52 -2.72 -1.38
CA TYR A 174 3.03 -1.40 -0.97
C TYR A 174 2.63 -1.35 0.52
N VAL A 175 1.90 -2.36 0.99
CA VAL A 175 1.54 -2.48 2.41
C VAL A 175 2.77 -2.66 3.29
N ALA A 176 3.73 -3.47 2.86
CA ALA A 176 4.96 -3.70 3.62
C ALA A 176 5.79 -2.42 3.76
N MET A 177 5.83 -1.55 2.72
CA MET A 177 6.53 -0.27 2.76
C MET A 177 5.86 0.76 3.70
N THR A 178 4.58 0.61 4.00
CA THR A 178 3.90 1.45 4.99
C THR A 178 4.50 1.29 6.39
N VAL A 179 4.96 0.08 6.74
CA VAL A 179 5.47 -0.19 8.10
C VAL A 179 6.76 0.58 8.43
N PRO A 180 7.82 0.60 7.60
CA PRO A 180 8.99 1.44 7.84
C PRO A 180 8.64 2.92 7.99
N ALA A 181 7.72 3.44 7.19
CA ALA A 181 7.28 4.84 7.28
C ALA A 181 6.53 5.14 8.58
N VAL A 182 5.64 4.25 9.01
CA VAL A 182 4.93 4.35 10.30
C VAL A 182 5.91 4.31 11.46
N LEU A 183 6.89 3.42 11.44
CA LEU A 183 7.94 3.35 12.46
C LEU A 183 8.81 4.60 12.46
N ALA A 184 9.17 5.13 11.28
CA ALA A 184 9.91 6.38 11.16
C ALA A 184 9.11 7.56 11.73
N LEU A 185 7.82 7.67 11.39
CA LEU A 185 6.95 8.72 11.92
C LEU A 185 6.74 8.59 13.43
N THR A 186 6.61 7.36 13.93
CA THR A 186 6.55 7.08 15.37
C THR A 186 7.84 7.52 16.07
N ALA A 187 9.01 7.22 15.50
CA ALA A 187 10.31 7.65 16.01
C ALA A 187 10.42 9.19 16.09
N LEU A 188 9.96 9.89 15.05
CA LEU A 188 9.93 11.35 15.02
C LEU A 188 9.00 11.93 16.09
N LEU A 189 7.80 11.37 16.25
CA LEU A 189 6.81 11.83 17.22
C LEU A 189 7.25 11.57 18.67
N ARG A 190 7.91 10.44 18.93
CA ARG A 190 8.41 10.06 20.26
C ARG A 190 9.81 10.61 20.55
N ARG A 191 10.49 11.14 19.52
CA ARG A 191 11.88 11.64 19.59
C ARG A 191 12.86 10.55 20.04
N ASP A 192 12.58 9.33 19.67
CA ASP A 192 13.39 8.13 19.99
C ASP A 192 13.47 7.26 18.73
N ASP A 193 14.63 7.21 18.11
CA ASP A 193 14.88 6.52 16.84
C ASP A 193 15.76 5.27 16.98
N GLU A 194 16.10 4.85 18.18
CA GLU A 194 16.89 3.62 18.38
C GLU A 194 16.09 2.34 18.09
N PRO A 195 14.84 2.17 18.61
CA PRO A 195 14.14 0.89 18.49
C PRO A 195 13.53 0.61 17.12
N TRP A 196 13.39 1.62 16.24
CA TRP A 196 12.73 1.45 14.95
C TRP A 196 13.51 0.62 13.93
N LEU A 197 14.85 0.64 14.03
CA LEU A 197 15.79 0.14 13.02
C LEU A 197 15.56 -1.34 12.66
N GLY A 198 15.48 -2.22 13.65
CA GLY A 198 15.35 -3.65 13.44
C GLY A 198 14.02 -4.05 12.75
N PRO A 199 12.87 -3.58 13.25
CA PRO A 199 11.59 -3.79 12.59
C PRO A 199 11.53 -3.16 11.19
N ALA A 200 12.03 -1.94 11.01
CA ALA A 200 12.05 -1.25 9.73
C ALA A 200 12.85 -2.03 8.68
N LEU A 201 14.03 -2.54 9.03
CA LEU A 201 14.86 -3.35 8.13
C LEU A 201 14.12 -4.61 7.64
N ARG A 202 13.42 -5.32 8.55
CA ARG A 202 12.68 -6.52 8.17
C ARG A 202 11.52 -6.21 7.21
N TRP A 203 10.76 -5.16 7.49
CA TRP A 203 9.63 -4.79 6.65
C TRP A 203 10.04 -4.11 5.33
N ALA A 204 11.14 -3.36 5.33
CA ALA A 204 11.74 -2.86 4.09
C ALA A 204 12.18 -4.02 3.18
N LEU A 205 12.74 -5.11 3.76
CA LEU A 205 13.09 -6.30 2.98
C LEU A 205 11.84 -7.01 2.42
N VAL A 206 10.77 -7.15 3.20
CA VAL A 206 9.49 -7.71 2.70
C VAL A 206 8.94 -6.83 1.57
N GLY A 207 8.96 -5.51 1.74
CA GLY A 207 8.55 -4.55 0.71
C GLY A 207 9.38 -4.65 -0.57
N PHE A 208 10.71 -4.73 -0.43
CA PHE A 208 11.63 -4.88 -1.55
C PHE A 208 11.38 -6.17 -2.35
N VAL A 209 11.26 -7.30 -1.65
CA VAL A 209 11.03 -8.61 -2.29
C VAL A 209 9.63 -8.67 -2.89
N GLY A 210 8.59 -8.25 -2.16
CA GLY A 210 7.20 -8.30 -2.62
C GLY A 210 6.97 -7.42 -3.84
N LEU A 211 7.38 -6.14 -3.77
CA LEU A 211 7.22 -5.20 -4.88
C LEU A 211 8.11 -5.60 -6.06
N GLY A 212 9.37 -6.00 -5.83
CA GLY A 212 10.28 -6.46 -6.87
C GLY A 212 9.77 -7.70 -7.61
N ALA A 213 9.27 -8.70 -6.88
CA ALA A 213 8.64 -9.87 -7.48
C ALA A 213 7.39 -9.48 -8.31
N GLY A 214 6.55 -8.59 -7.78
CA GLY A 214 5.40 -8.05 -8.51
C GLY A 214 5.80 -7.35 -9.80
N ILE A 215 6.82 -6.49 -9.78
CA ILE A 215 7.35 -5.78 -10.96
C ILE A 215 7.89 -6.78 -11.99
N VAL A 216 8.74 -7.73 -11.58
CA VAL A 216 9.34 -8.71 -12.51
C VAL A 216 8.28 -9.60 -13.16
N LEU A 217 7.31 -10.09 -12.39
CA LEU A 217 6.22 -10.91 -12.93
C LEU A 217 5.25 -10.09 -13.80
N GLY A 218 5.02 -8.82 -13.44
CA GLY A 218 4.28 -7.88 -14.29
C GLY A 218 4.97 -7.59 -15.61
N GLY A 219 6.30 -7.42 -15.59
CA GLY A 219 7.10 -7.30 -16.83
C GLY A 219 7.05 -8.56 -17.68
N PHE A 220 7.04 -9.74 -17.06
CA PHE A 220 6.87 -10.98 -17.81
C PHE A 220 5.47 -11.14 -18.44
N TRP A 221 4.43 -10.70 -17.74
CA TRP A 221 3.09 -10.58 -18.31
C TRP A 221 3.07 -9.60 -19.49
N ALA A 222 3.65 -8.42 -19.31
CA ALA A 222 3.73 -7.41 -20.37
C ALA A 222 4.42 -7.95 -21.63
N TYR A 223 5.56 -8.65 -21.48
CA TYR A 223 6.29 -9.29 -22.58
C TYR A 223 5.42 -10.28 -23.37
N LYS A 224 4.58 -11.07 -22.69
CA LYS A 224 3.74 -12.09 -23.32
C LYS A 224 2.49 -11.53 -23.99
N VAL A 225 1.90 -10.50 -23.43
CA VAL A 225 0.52 -10.09 -23.71
C VAL A 225 0.43 -8.72 -24.37
N LEU A 226 1.33 -7.79 -24.00
CA LEU A 226 1.29 -6.43 -24.52
C LEU A 226 2.13 -6.29 -25.80
N GLY A 227 1.69 -5.41 -26.70
CA GLY A 227 2.19 -5.35 -28.06
C GLY A 227 3.57 -4.69 -28.28
N TRP A 228 4.21 -4.16 -27.25
CA TRP A 228 5.52 -3.47 -27.42
C TRP A 228 6.76 -4.39 -27.47
N GLY A 229 6.58 -5.70 -27.30
CA GLY A 229 7.65 -6.68 -27.52
C GLY A 229 8.78 -6.69 -26.50
N GLY A 230 8.57 -6.18 -25.28
CA GLY A 230 9.58 -6.09 -24.22
C GLY A 230 9.00 -6.33 -22.84
N TYR A 231 9.90 -6.54 -21.85
CA TYR A 231 9.53 -6.69 -20.45
C TYR A 231 9.15 -5.36 -19.77
N TRP A 232 9.48 -4.24 -20.40
CA TRP A 232 9.29 -2.90 -19.87
C TRP A 232 9.02 -1.92 -20.99
N GLY A 233 7.91 -1.22 -20.92
CA GLY A 233 7.49 -0.25 -21.95
C GLY A 233 7.86 1.19 -21.60
N TRP A 234 8.49 1.45 -20.45
CA TRP A 234 8.71 2.79 -19.89
C TRP A 234 7.41 3.59 -19.71
N ASP A 235 6.32 2.87 -19.57
CA ASP A 235 5.01 3.44 -19.25
C ASP A 235 5.08 4.20 -17.91
N PRO A 236 4.49 5.42 -17.79
CA PRO A 236 4.54 6.18 -16.54
C PRO A 236 3.97 5.44 -15.32
N VAL A 237 3.01 4.52 -15.52
CA VAL A 237 2.46 3.69 -14.43
C VAL A 237 3.42 2.56 -14.04
N GLU A 238 4.13 1.97 -15.01
CA GLU A 238 5.22 1.04 -14.72
C GLU A 238 6.31 1.74 -13.89
N ASN A 239 6.76 2.91 -14.36
CA ASN A 239 7.75 3.73 -13.67
C ASN A 239 7.28 4.12 -12.27
N ALA A 240 5.98 4.40 -12.07
CA ALA A 240 5.41 4.72 -10.78
C ALA A 240 5.55 3.58 -9.73
N SER A 241 5.65 2.32 -10.18
CA SER A 241 5.95 1.18 -9.30
C SER A 241 7.44 0.98 -9.06
N LEU A 242 8.27 1.29 -10.07
CA LEU A 242 9.73 1.15 -10.01
C LEU A 242 10.37 2.14 -9.05
N ILE A 243 9.92 3.40 -9.03
CA ILE A 243 10.50 4.45 -8.18
C ILE A 243 10.45 4.07 -6.70
N PRO A 244 9.32 3.69 -6.09
CA PRO A 244 9.29 3.27 -4.69
C PRO A 244 10.14 2.01 -4.44
N TRP A 245 10.29 1.11 -5.40
CA TRP A 245 11.16 -0.05 -5.29
C TRP A 245 12.64 0.34 -5.21
N ILE A 246 13.08 1.29 -6.04
CA ILE A 246 14.45 1.84 -5.97
C ILE A 246 14.69 2.54 -4.62
N VAL A 247 13.72 3.32 -4.14
CA VAL A 247 13.83 4.03 -2.85
C VAL A 247 13.90 3.04 -1.68
N VAL A 248 13.14 1.95 -1.70
CA VAL A 248 13.24 0.94 -0.63
C VAL A 248 14.57 0.17 -0.71
N ALA A 249 15.14 -0.04 -1.90
CA ALA A 249 16.49 -0.57 -2.05
C ALA A 249 17.53 0.36 -1.40
N ALA A 250 17.44 1.67 -1.66
CA ALA A 250 18.28 2.66 -1.00
C ALA A 250 18.10 2.65 0.53
N LEU A 251 16.85 2.57 0.99
CA LEU A 251 16.54 2.48 2.43
C LEU A 251 17.18 1.25 3.07
N LEU A 252 17.12 0.08 2.43
CA LEU A 252 17.76 -1.15 2.94
C LEU A 252 19.27 -0.96 3.15
N HIS A 253 19.96 -0.38 2.18
CA HIS A 253 21.39 -0.09 2.29
C HIS A 253 21.66 0.91 3.42
N GLY A 254 20.84 1.97 3.51
CA GLY A 254 20.95 2.97 4.57
C GLY A 254 20.74 2.40 5.98
N LEU A 255 19.74 1.52 6.15
CA LEU A 255 19.48 0.84 7.42
C LEU A 255 20.61 -0.11 7.82
N LEU A 256 21.27 -0.76 6.85
CA LEU A 256 22.45 -1.58 7.10
C LEU A 256 23.66 -0.71 7.56
N VAL A 257 23.86 0.45 6.91
CA VAL A 257 24.89 1.42 7.33
C VAL A 257 24.58 1.94 8.73
N GLN A 258 23.33 2.32 9.02
CA GLN A 258 22.94 2.78 10.35
C GLN A 258 23.15 1.71 11.41
N LYS A 259 22.84 0.45 11.09
CA LYS A 259 23.07 -0.68 12.00
C LYS A 259 24.55 -0.92 12.31
N ALA A 260 25.41 -0.74 11.32
CA ALA A 260 26.84 -0.99 11.46
C ALA A 260 27.61 0.16 12.11
N SER A 261 27.27 1.42 11.80
CA SER A 261 28.06 2.60 12.17
C SER A 261 27.30 3.67 12.97
N GLY A 262 25.96 3.61 13.02
CA GLY A 262 25.11 4.68 13.58
C GLY A 262 24.97 5.89 12.68
N ALA A 263 25.50 5.85 11.44
CA ALA A 263 25.38 6.92 10.45
C ALA A 263 24.01 6.91 9.74
N LEU A 264 23.72 7.93 8.94
CA LEU A 264 22.55 8.06 8.06
C LEU A 264 21.18 8.07 8.77
N ARG A 265 21.11 8.36 10.07
CA ARG A 265 19.86 8.32 10.84
C ARG A 265 18.73 9.16 10.19
N ARG A 266 19.01 10.44 9.86
CA ARG A 266 18.03 11.33 9.21
C ARG A 266 17.69 10.88 7.80
N THR A 267 18.69 10.48 7.03
CA THR A 267 18.51 10.00 5.65
C THR A 267 17.57 8.81 5.60
N ASN A 268 17.72 7.85 6.51
CA ASN A 268 16.88 6.66 6.57
C ASN A 268 15.44 6.99 6.95
N LEU A 269 15.21 7.91 7.89
CA LEU A 269 13.87 8.39 8.22
C LEU A 269 13.19 9.04 7.01
N VAL A 270 13.93 9.91 6.30
CA VAL A 270 13.41 10.56 5.07
C VAL A 270 13.12 9.53 3.99
N MET A 271 14.02 8.58 3.75
CA MET A 271 13.80 7.52 2.74
C MET A 271 12.61 6.63 3.07
N ALA A 272 12.40 6.28 4.35
CA ALA A 272 11.23 5.52 4.78
C ALA A 272 9.92 6.26 4.51
N LEU A 273 9.87 7.56 4.84
CA LEU A 273 8.71 8.42 4.57
C LEU A 273 8.48 8.63 3.06
N ALA A 274 9.55 8.89 2.31
CA ALA A 274 9.49 9.07 0.86
C ALA A 274 9.01 7.78 0.16
N GLY A 275 9.54 6.62 0.55
CA GLY A 275 9.13 5.33 0.01
C GLY A 275 7.62 5.09 0.15
N TYR A 276 7.04 5.45 1.30
CA TYR A 276 5.59 5.36 1.45
C TYR A 276 4.84 6.43 0.65
N LEU A 277 5.31 7.68 0.62
CA LEU A 277 4.67 8.76 -0.15
C LEU A 277 4.57 8.44 -1.65
N LEU A 278 5.55 7.74 -2.18
CA LEU A 278 5.56 7.30 -3.58
C LEU A 278 4.48 6.26 -3.88
N VAL A 279 3.99 5.50 -2.90
CA VAL A 279 2.91 4.52 -3.08
C VAL A 279 1.56 5.20 -3.39
N PRO A 280 1.01 6.13 -2.56
CA PRO A 280 -0.19 6.86 -2.95
C PRO A 280 0.02 7.75 -4.18
N TYR A 281 1.25 8.22 -4.47
CA TYR A 281 1.57 8.91 -5.72
C TYR A 281 1.41 7.97 -6.92
N ALA A 282 1.98 6.77 -6.89
CA ALA A 282 1.79 5.74 -7.91
C ALA A 282 0.31 5.39 -8.11
N THR A 283 -0.44 5.30 -7.00
CA THR A 283 -1.89 5.07 -7.04
C THR A 283 -2.63 6.23 -7.68
N PHE A 284 -2.23 7.47 -7.40
CA PHE A 284 -2.79 8.65 -8.05
C PHE A 284 -2.55 8.60 -9.57
N LEU A 285 -1.35 8.33 -10.04
CA LEU A 285 -1.05 8.22 -11.47
C LEU A 285 -1.90 7.15 -12.14
N THR A 286 -2.07 6.00 -11.50
CA THR A 286 -2.82 4.85 -12.04
C THR A 286 -4.34 5.09 -12.06
N ARG A 287 -4.89 5.83 -11.09
CA ARG A 287 -6.33 5.87 -10.80
C ARG A 287 -6.99 7.23 -11.00
N SER A 288 -6.21 8.30 -11.24
CA SER A 288 -6.77 9.65 -11.44
C SER A 288 -7.29 9.90 -12.85
N GLY A 289 -6.90 9.09 -13.81
CA GLY A 289 -7.16 9.32 -15.23
C GLY A 289 -6.23 10.34 -15.89
N VAL A 290 -5.28 10.94 -15.14
CA VAL A 290 -4.33 11.92 -15.70
C VAL A 290 -3.43 11.34 -16.79
N LEU A 291 -3.24 10.02 -16.80
CA LEU A 291 -2.45 9.27 -17.78
C LEU A 291 -3.32 8.41 -18.71
N ALA A 292 -4.63 8.66 -18.81
CA ALA A 292 -5.53 7.82 -19.58
C ALA A 292 -5.12 7.70 -21.07
N ASP A 293 -4.57 8.78 -21.63
CA ASP A 293 -4.14 8.83 -23.04
C ASP A 293 -2.70 8.32 -23.25
N PHE A 294 -1.95 8.08 -22.17
CA PHE A 294 -0.52 7.75 -22.23
C PHE A 294 -0.18 6.36 -21.68
N SER A 295 -1.10 5.72 -20.95
CA SER A 295 -0.81 4.45 -20.29
C SER A 295 -1.97 3.46 -20.43
N VAL A 296 -1.64 2.24 -20.83
CA VAL A 296 -2.57 1.10 -20.83
C VAL A 296 -2.91 0.62 -19.41
N HIS A 297 -2.18 1.07 -18.41
CA HIS A 297 -2.37 0.76 -17.01
C HIS A 297 -3.17 1.84 -16.26
N SER A 298 -3.64 2.86 -16.95
CA SER A 298 -4.48 3.90 -16.35
C SER A 298 -5.94 3.45 -16.31
N PHE A 299 -6.56 3.52 -15.12
CA PHE A 299 -7.95 3.12 -14.89
C PHE A 299 -8.74 4.30 -14.30
N PRO A 300 -9.11 5.29 -15.13
CA PRO A 300 -9.82 6.48 -14.64
C PRO A 300 -11.22 6.11 -14.17
N GLN A 301 -11.56 6.45 -12.94
CA GLN A 301 -12.92 6.33 -12.42
C GLN A 301 -13.29 7.53 -11.53
N GLY A 302 -14.28 8.29 -11.93
CA GLY A 302 -15.02 9.26 -11.12
C GLY A 302 -14.17 10.23 -10.28
N ASN A 303 -14.61 10.47 -9.04
CA ASN A 303 -14.02 11.46 -8.13
C ASN A 303 -12.94 10.90 -7.19
N VAL A 304 -12.47 9.69 -7.41
CA VAL A 304 -11.46 8.99 -6.57
C VAL A 304 -10.18 9.83 -6.42
N TYR A 305 -9.79 10.56 -7.49
CA TYR A 305 -8.57 11.39 -7.50
C TYR A 305 -8.52 12.43 -6.37
N ARG A 306 -9.68 12.99 -5.95
CA ARG A 306 -9.74 14.00 -4.88
C ARG A 306 -9.29 13.41 -3.54
N VAL A 307 -9.72 12.19 -3.25
CA VAL A 307 -9.32 11.48 -2.02
C VAL A 307 -7.83 11.12 -2.09
N LEU A 308 -7.34 10.68 -3.25
CA LEU A 308 -5.91 10.37 -3.43
C LEU A 308 -5.02 11.61 -3.25
N VAL A 309 -5.41 12.77 -3.79
CA VAL A 309 -4.70 14.04 -3.57
C VAL A 309 -4.73 14.42 -2.09
N ALA A 310 -5.88 14.29 -1.42
CA ALA A 310 -5.98 14.56 0.01
C ALA A 310 -5.04 13.66 0.83
N ILE A 311 -4.98 12.37 0.52
CA ILE A 311 -4.05 11.39 1.15
C ILE A 311 -2.60 11.85 1.00
N LEU A 312 -2.19 12.21 -0.23
CA LEU A 312 -0.84 12.68 -0.51
C LEU A 312 -0.49 13.93 0.30
N LEU A 313 -1.36 14.94 0.29
CA LEU A 313 -1.14 16.20 0.99
C LEU A 313 -1.09 16.00 2.50
N VAL A 314 -2.01 15.22 3.08
CA VAL A 314 -2.04 14.95 4.53
C VAL A 314 -0.79 14.18 4.95
N THR A 315 -0.41 13.14 4.20
CA THR A 315 0.76 12.32 4.55
C THR A 315 2.05 13.12 4.39
N LEU A 316 2.19 13.90 3.33
CA LEU A 316 3.35 14.78 3.11
C LEU A 316 3.46 15.81 4.24
N THR A 317 2.37 16.52 4.53
CA THR A 317 2.35 17.54 5.58
C THR A 317 2.69 16.96 6.95
N ALA A 318 2.08 15.82 7.31
CA ALA A 318 2.37 15.14 8.57
C ALA A 318 3.85 14.72 8.66
N SER A 319 4.41 14.19 7.57
CA SER A 319 5.82 13.77 7.49
C SER A 319 6.78 14.94 7.65
N VAL A 320 6.55 16.04 6.92
CA VAL A 320 7.38 17.26 6.98
C VAL A 320 7.31 17.90 8.36
N VAL A 321 6.09 18.07 8.90
CA VAL A 321 5.90 18.69 10.23
C VAL A 321 6.56 17.86 11.32
N ALA A 322 6.38 16.53 11.29
CA ALA A 322 7.02 15.65 12.26
C ALA A 322 8.55 15.71 12.17
N PHE A 323 9.10 15.68 10.95
CA PHE A 323 10.54 15.75 10.72
C PHE A 323 11.14 17.08 11.22
N LEU A 324 10.52 18.21 10.90
CA LEU A 324 11.01 19.53 11.32
C LEU A 324 10.94 19.71 12.85
N ARG A 325 9.92 19.14 13.51
CA ARG A 325 9.74 19.27 14.98
C ARG A 325 10.60 18.30 15.80
N ALA A 326 11.01 17.19 15.23
CA ALA A 326 11.67 16.12 15.98
C ALA A 326 13.12 16.45 16.38
N LYS A 327 13.81 17.36 15.67
CA LYS A 327 15.22 17.72 15.91
C LYS A 327 16.13 16.49 16.03
N VAL A 328 15.94 15.51 15.12
CA VAL A 328 16.71 14.26 15.11
C VAL A 328 18.21 14.56 15.00
N PRO A 329 19.08 13.92 15.78
CA PRO A 329 20.53 14.03 15.63
C PRO A 329 21.00 13.62 14.22
N LEU A 330 22.07 14.23 13.72
CA LEU A 330 22.64 13.89 12.40
C LEU A 330 23.13 12.43 12.32
N GLY A 331 23.45 11.85 13.46
CA GLY A 331 24.13 10.56 13.52
C GLY A 331 25.64 10.73 13.39
N ARG A 332 26.36 9.61 13.30
CA ARG A 332 27.80 9.62 13.05
C ARG A 332 28.08 9.86 11.57
N ASP A 333 29.23 10.46 11.28
CA ASP A 333 29.69 10.62 9.90
C ASP A 333 30.04 9.24 9.30
N VAL A 334 29.82 9.11 7.98
CA VAL A 334 30.27 7.94 7.25
C VAL A 334 31.79 8.04 7.09
N PRO A 335 32.57 7.02 7.50
CA PRO A 335 34.01 7.04 7.30
C PRO A 335 34.37 7.16 5.82
N VAL A 336 35.26 8.09 5.47
CA VAL A 336 35.73 8.30 4.07
C VAL A 336 36.76 7.23 3.64
N SER A 337 37.18 6.35 4.55
CA SER A 337 38.06 5.21 4.21
C SER A 337 37.30 4.17 3.37
N PHE A 338 38.00 3.47 2.48
CA PHE A 338 37.45 2.37 1.70
C PHE A 338 36.87 1.29 2.63
N SER A 339 35.57 1.29 2.82
CA SER A 339 34.87 0.49 3.81
C SER A 339 33.45 0.16 3.34
N TRP A 340 32.84 -0.89 3.86
CA TRP A 340 31.45 -1.23 3.55
C TRP A 340 30.46 -0.08 3.76
N PRO A 341 30.52 0.73 4.85
CA PRO A 341 29.65 1.89 4.99
C PRO A 341 29.78 2.90 3.85
N LEU A 342 30.99 3.18 3.37
CA LEU A 342 31.21 4.09 2.24
C LEU A 342 30.62 3.53 0.95
N ILE A 343 30.87 2.25 0.63
CA ILE A 343 30.35 1.60 -0.56
C ILE A 343 28.82 1.64 -0.56
N LEU A 344 28.18 1.23 0.55
CA LEU A 344 26.72 1.23 0.66
C LEU A 344 26.14 2.65 0.59
N SER A 345 26.82 3.66 1.14
CA SER A 345 26.39 5.06 1.03
C SER A 345 26.47 5.58 -0.41
N THR A 346 27.48 5.18 -1.17
CA THR A 346 27.59 5.49 -2.60
C THR A 346 26.44 4.84 -3.39
N VAL A 347 26.12 3.59 -3.08
CA VAL A 347 24.97 2.89 -3.70
C VAL A 347 23.64 3.63 -3.43
N ILE A 348 23.45 4.16 -2.21
CA ILE A 348 22.27 4.97 -1.88
C ILE A 348 22.15 6.21 -2.77
N VAL A 349 23.25 6.91 -3.00
CA VAL A 349 23.29 8.09 -3.88
C VAL A 349 22.92 7.68 -5.32
N LEU A 350 23.50 6.58 -5.82
CA LEU A 350 23.19 6.07 -7.17
C LEU A 350 21.71 5.70 -7.30
N PHE A 351 21.12 5.03 -6.30
CA PHE A 351 19.69 4.74 -6.30
C PHE A 351 18.83 6.01 -6.24
N GLY A 352 19.24 7.02 -5.47
CA GLY A 352 18.56 8.32 -5.44
C GLY A 352 18.56 9.02 -6.80
N ILE A 353 19.71 9.01 -7.48
CA ILE A 353 19.85 9.55 -8.84
C ILE A 353 18.97 8.74 -9.82
N SER A 354 19.02 7.41 -9.77
CA SER A 354 18.21 6.55 -10.64
C SER A 354 16.72 6.79 -10.44
N ALA A 355 16.26 6.89 -9.18
CA ALA A 355 14.86 7.20 -8.88
C ALA A 355 14.44 8.58 -9.42
N ALA A 356 15.31 9.59 -9.33
CA ALA A 356 15.06 10.92 -9.88
C ALA A 356 14.96 10.90 -11.42
N PHE A 357 15.83 10.17 -12.09
CA PHE A 357 15.76 10.01 -13.54
C PHE A 357 14.45 9.33 -13.98
N VAL A 358 14.06 8.24 -13.32
CA VAL A 358 12.80 7.52 -13.63
C VAL A 358 11.56 8.39 -13.33
N LEU A 359 11.67 9.32 -12.36
CA LEU A 359 10.57 10.24 -12.02
C LEU A 359 10.37 11.35 -13.05
N ILE A 360 11.46 11.76 -13.72
CA ILE A 360 11.47 12.91 -14.66
C ILE A 360 11.23 12.42 -16.11
N GLY A 361 11.72 11.24 -16.47
CA GLY A 361 11.62 10.65 -17.80
C GLY A 361 10.42 9.82 -18.02
#